data_55057cc75ad48fbfe1307475ff9700e1
#
_entry.id   55057cc75ad48fbfe1307475ff9700e1
#
_cell.length_a   1.000
_cell.length_b   1.000
_cell.length_c   1.000
_cell.angle_alpha   90.00
_cell.angle_beta   90.00
_cell.angle_gamma   90.00
#
_symmetry.space_group_name_H-M   'P 1'
#
loop_
_entity.id
_entity.type
_entity.pdbx_description
1 polymer ?
#
loop_
_entity_poly.entity_id
_entity_poly.type
_entity_poly.pdbx_seq_one_letter_code
_entity_poly.pdbx_strand_id
1 'polypeptide(L)'
;MKRFIYVVLLLLVFLATSCESAERTLPDLTGKSRSQIEEIMEDLDIDYIFKFSDQIIESSLDLDMFVSYNGDYQAGDIIDANYQVYVYTTVLPLTFKNHDQVKMDFEYEGKSFINDGVGEVELVRSTDGDTARFKDIITGETFSLRFLGIDTPESTIQKDPWGKAASDYTKRKLENAKTIVLEAEGARTENYGRYLGFVWVDGVLLNLQIIEEAYSNSTLSKSKYSEYFSLASAHAQATGRRFFGEIDPGYDYNRKEFK
;
A
#
# COMPACT_ATOMS: atom_id res chain seq x y z
N MET A 1 -48.69 77.70 -3.19
CA MET A 1 -47.73 76.70 -3.70
C MET A 1 -47.18 75.86 -2.52
N LYS A 2 -47.72 74.71 -2.26
CA LYS A 2 -47.28 73.86 -1.15
C LYS A 2 -46.48 72.71 -1.77
N ARG A 3 -45.19 72.63 -1.44
CA ARG A 3 -44.30 71.54 -1.85
C ARG A 3 -44.52 70.36 -0.90
N PHE A 4 -45.02 69.23 -1.44
CA PHE A 4 -45.07 67.94 -0.75
C PHE A 4 -43.69 67.30 -0.86
N ILE A 5 -43.04 67.06 0.28
CA ILE A 5 -41.83 66.28 0.40
C ILE A 5 -42.25 64.78 0.70
N TYR A 6 -42.04 63.88 -0.26
CA TYR A 6 -42.17 62.44 -0.01
C TYR A 6 -40.88 61.93 0.60
N VAL A 7 -40.94 61.52 1.85
CA VAL A 7 -39.88 60.81 2.51
C VAL A 7 -40.11 59.32 2.15
N VAL A 8 -39.26 58.78 1.26
CA VAL A 8 -39.21 57.35 0.96
C VAL A 8 -38.41 56.70 2.06
N LEU A 9 -39.08 56.02 2.96
CA LEU A 9 -38.46 55.15 3.97
C LEU A 9 -38.03 53.87 3.29
N LEU A 10 -36.73 53.73 2.99
CA LEU A 10 -36.14 52.52 2.45
C LEU A 10 -35.98 51.49 3.60
N LEU A 11 -36.91 50.55 3.70
CA LEU A 11 -36.82 49.44 4.64
C LEU A 11 -35.78 48.47 4.10
N LEU A 12 -34.52 48.55 4.59
CA LEU A 12 -33.52 47.55 4.38
C LEU A 12 -33.89 46.32 5.21
N VAL A 13 -34.56 45.37 4.57
CA VAL A 13 -34.71 44.01 5.13
C VAL A 13 -33.35 43.33 4.99
N PHE A 14 -32.59 43.30 6.07
CA PHE A 14 -31.48 42.36 6.21
C PHE A 14 -32.08 40.98 6.27
N LEU A 15 -32.09 40.28 5.15
CA LEU A 15 -32.16 38.84 5.14
C LEU A 15 -30.86 38.32 5.76
N ALA A 16 -30.87 38.14 7.08
CA ALA A 16 -29.91 37.28 7.73
C ALA A 16 -30.19 35.88 7.19
N THR A 17 -29.52 35.49 6.13
CA THR A 17 -29.35 34.05 5.83
C THR A 17 -28.55 33.49 6.98
N SER A 18 -29.23 32.94 7.99
CA SER A 18 -28.60 32.03 8.92
C SER A 18 -28.12 30.89 8.04
N CYS A 19 -26.82 30.79 7.90
CA CYS A 19 -26.22 29.54 7.39
C CYS A 19 -26.48 28.52 8.51
N GLU A 20 -27.67 27.95 8.55
CA GLU A 20 -27.89 26.71 9.28
C GLU A 20 -26.89 25.74 8.68
N SER A 21 -25.89 25.34 9.43
CA SER A 21 -25.03 24.24 9.03
C SER A 21 -25.94 23.06 8.77
N ALA A 22 -25.91 22.57 7.54
CA ALA A 22 -26.69 21.40 7.22
C ALA A 22 -26.23 20.27 8.14
N GLU A 23 -27.17 19.63 8.79
CA GLU A 23 -26.89 18.48 9.67
C GLU A 23 -26.96 17.18 8.87
N ARG A 24 -26.16 16.21 9.25
CA ARG A 24 -26.17 14.84 8.69
C ARG A 24 -26.32 13.84 9.82
N THR A 25 -27.00 12.74 9.55
CA THR A 25 -27.15 11.64 10.50
C THR A 25 -26.21 10.51 10.12
N LEU A 26 -25.39 10.04 11.05
CA LEU A 26 -24.48 8.94 10.82
C LEU A 26 -25.25 7.63 10.56
N PRO A 27 -24.96 6.94 9.43
CA PRO A 27 -25.62 5.69 9.08
C PRO A 27 -25.19 4.53 9.97
N ASP A 28 -25.98 3.47 10.01
CA ASP A 28 -25.54 2.17 10.55
C ASP A 28 -24.72 1.43 9.49
N LEU A 29 -23.42 1.32 9.76
CA LEU A 29 -22.44 0.66 8.89
C LEU A 29 -22.09 -0.76 9.36
N THR A 30 -22.80 -1.29 10.35
CA THR A 30 -22.56 -2.64 10.88
C THR A 30 -22.60 -3.68 9.77
N GLY A 31 -21.55 -4.50 9.66
CA GLY A 31 -21.40 -5.53 8.63
C GLY A 31 -21.16 -5.01 7.22
N LYS A 32 -20.83 -3.73 7.04
CA LYS A 32 -20.48 -3.16 5.74
C LYS A 32 -18.98 -3.22 5.50
N SER A 33 -18.60 -3.57 4.28
CA SER A 33 -17.22 -3.48 3.78
C SER A 33 -16.89 -2.03 3.40
N ARG A 34 -15.60 -1.72 3.27
CA ARG A 34 -15.13 -0.39 2.87
C ARG A 34 -15.83 0.11 1.60
N SER A 35 -15.95 -0.70 0.55
CA SER A 35 -16.61 -0.31 -0.69
C SER A 35 -18.09 0.02 -0.52
N GLN A 36 -18.81 -0.71 0.35
CA GLN A 36 -20.19 -0.40 0.68
C GLN A 36 -20.32 0.87 1.53
N ILE A 37 -19.33 1.12 2.39
CA ILE A 37 -19.29 2.34 3.20
C ILE A 37 -19.06 3.55 2.31
N GLU A 38 -18.14 3.48 1.34
CA GLU A 38 -17.89 4.54 0.36
C GLU A 38 -19.20 4.95 -0.34
N GLU A 39 -19.94 3.99 -0.89
CA GLU A 39 -21.22 4.24 -1.55
C GLU A 39 -22.24 4.92 -0.61
N ILE A 40 -22.38 4.42 0.62
CA ILE A 40 -23.34 4.97 1.60
C ILE A 40 -22.96 6.39 2.02
N MET A 41 -21.68 6.66 2.29
CA MET A 41 -21.21 7.96 2.77
C MET A 41 -21.29 9.02 1.66
N GLU A 42 -21.00 8.64 0.42
CA GLU A 42 -21.15 9.50 -0.75
C GLU A 42 -22.65 9.84 -1.01
N ASP A 43 -23.54 8.86 -0.94
CA ASP A 43 -24.99 9.07 -1.11
C ASP A 43 -25.58 10.01 -0.04
N LEU A 44 -25.02 10.01 1.16
CA LEU A 44 -25.44 10.86 2.28
C LEU A 44 -24.71 12.21 2.33
N ASP A 45 -23.79 12.47 1.41
CA ASP A 45 -22.96 13.67 1.37
C ASP A 45 -22.22 13.90 2.72
N ILE A 46 -21.64 12.83 3.27
CA ILE A 46 -20.86 12.83 4.50
C ILE A 46 -19.38 12.74 4.15
N ASP A 47 -18.58 13.72 4.59
CA ASP A 47 -17.11 13.69 4.43
C ASP A 47 -16.50 12.70 5.42
N TYR A 48 -15.64 11.80 4.93
CA TYR A 48 -15.07 10.73 5.74
C TYR A 48 -13.62 10.41 5.39
N ILE A 49 -12.92 9.83 6.36
CA ILE A 49 -11.57 9.26 6.17
C ILE A 49 -11.55 7.87 6.80
N PHE A 50 -11.08 6.89 6.06
CA PHE A 50 -10.82 5.57 6.62
C PHE A 50 -9.59 5.56 7.51
N LYS A 51 -9.73 4.88 8.64
CA LYS A 51 -8.66 4.54 9.58
C LYS A 51 -8.70 3.04 9.85
N PHE A 52 -7.57 2.51 10.27
CA PHE A 52 -7.52 1.13 10.72
C PHE A 52 -7.80 1.06 12.23
N SER A 53 -8.63 0.10 12.62
CA SER A 53 -8.93 -0.17 14.02
C SER A 53 -7.86 -1.03 14.67
N ASP A 54 -7.89 -1.12 15.99
CA ASP A 54 -7.07 -2.10 16.74
C ASP A 54 -7.62 -3.53 16.61
N GLN A 55 -8.80 -3.69 16.00
CA GLN A 55 -9.42 -4.99 15.83
C GLN A 55 -8.74 -5.76 14.71
N ILE A 56 -7.97 -6.75 15.10
CA ILE A 56 -7.26 -7.66 14.24
C ILE A 56 -8.17 -8.85 13.92
N ILE A 57 -8.18 -9.26 12.67
CA ILE A 57 -8.95 -10.39 12.16
C ILE A 57 -8.03 -11.50 11.63
N GLU A 58 -8.49 -12.73 11.64
CA GLU A 58 -7.75 -13.90 11.14
C GLU A 58 -8.12 -14.27 9.70
N SER A 59 -9.30 -13.86 9.25
CA SER A 59 -9.80 -14.13 7.90
C SER A 59 -9.75 -12.91 7.01
N SER A 60 -9.25 -13.05 5.80
CA SER A 60 -9.29 -11.98 4.78
C SER A 60 -10.70 -11.62 4.34
N LEU A 61 -11.69 -12.47 4.59
CA LEU A 61 -13.11 -12.20 4.30
C LEU A 61 -13.67 -11.08 5.17
N ASP A 62 -13.08 -10.87 6.34
CA ASP A 62 -13.50 -9.83 7.30
C ASP A 62 -12.59 -8.59 7.23
N LEU A 63 -11.73 -8.51 6.21
CA LEU A 63 -10.86 -7.36 6.00
C LEU A 63 -11.69 -6.14 5.55
N ASP A 64 -11.28 -4.97 6.04
CA ASP A 64 -11.93 -3.69 5.71
C ASP A 64 -13.41 -3.58 6.10
N MET A 65 -13.86 -4.41 7.04
CA MET A 65 -15.20 -4.32 7.60
C MET A 65 -15.30 -3.21 8.64
N PHE A 66 -16.44 -2.54 8.69
CA PHE A 66 -16.71 -1.49 9.68
C PHE A 66 -16.51 -1.99 11.11
N VAL A 67 -15.84 -1.18 11.93
CA VAL A 67 -15.65 -1.41 13.36
C VAL A 67 -16.35 -0.34 14.19
N SER A 68 -16.03 0.93 13.92
CA SER A 68 -16.57 2.06 14.68
C SER A 68 -16.40 3.38 13.94
N TYR A 69 -17.10 4.39 14.41
CA TYR A 69 -16.76 5.78 14.15
C TYR A 69 -15.68 6.27 15.14
N ASN A 70 -15.15 7.47 14.93
CA ASN A 70 -14.19 8.09 15.85
C ASN A 70 -14.86 8.60 17.13
N GLY A 71 -14.12 8.54 18.23
CA GLY A 71 -14.58 9.02 19.53
C GLY A 71 -15.80 8.27 20.04
N ASP A 72 -16.78 9.02 20.54
CA ASP A 72 -18.03 8.49 21.08
C ASP A 72 -19.18 8.47 20.05
N TYR A 73 -18.88 8.77 18.79
CA TYR A 73 -19.90 8.75 17.73
C TYR A 73 -20.40 7.35 17.43
N GLN A 74 -21.70 7.26 17.17
CA GLN A 74 -22.41 6.03 16.81
C GLN A 74 -23.45 6.28 15.72
N ALA A 75 -23.98 5.21 15.17
CA ALA A 75 -25.10 5.27 14.22
C ALA A 75 -26.30 6.02 14.84
N GLY A 76 -26.86 6.94 14.05
CA GLY A 76 -27.98 7.80 14.49
C GLY A 76 -27.56 9.14 15.08
N ASP A 77 -26.28 9.36 15.36
CA ASP A 77 -25.82 10.66 15.84
C ASP A 77 -25.85 11.70 14.72
N ILE A 78 -26.11 12.94 15.15
CA ILE A 78 -26.17 14.10 14.25
C ILE A 78 -24.81 14.79 14.27
N ILE A 79 -24.28 15.04 13.07
CA ILE A 79 -23.02 15.77 12.85
C ILE A 79 -23.26 17.01 11.99
N ASP A 80 -22.36 18.00 12.10
CA ASP A 80 -22.31 19.12 11.14
C ASP A 80 -21.88 18.58 9.75
N ALA A 81 -22.52 19.07 8.68
CA ALA A 81 -22.22 18.62 7.32
C ALA A 81 -20.76 18.88 6.89
N ASN A 82 -20.06 19.82 7.54
CA ASN A 82 -18.64 20.08 7.29
C ASN A 82 -17.71 19.24 8.20
N TYR A 83 -18.27 18.39 9.05
CA TYR A 83 -17.48 17.55 9.94
C TYR A 83 -16.97 16.31 9.21
N GLN A 84 -15.65 16.14 9.20
CA GLN A 84 -15.02 14.95 8.61
C GLN A 84 -14.99 13.81 9.62
N VAL A 85 -15.68 12.73 9.30
CA VAL A 85 -15.81 11.55 10.15
C VAL A 85 -14.66 10.57 9.90
N TYR A 86 -14.06 10.03 10.96
CA TYR A 86 -13.17 8.88 10.83
C TYR A 86 -13.97 7.58 10.95
N VAL A 87 -13.81 6.73 9.96
CA VAL A 87 -14.44 5.40 9.91
C VAL A 87 -13.35 4.36 10.11
N TYR A 88 -13.43 3.62 11.20
CA TYR A 88 -12.45 2.58 11.53
C TYR A 88 -12.90 1.25 10.94
N THR A 89 -11.97 0.58 10.28
CA THR A 89 -12.17 -0.74 9.66
C THR A 89 -11.20 -1.77 10.23
N THR A 90 -11.54 -3.04 10.09
CA THR A 90 -10.71 -4.18 10.51
C THR A 90 -9.40 -4.26 9.73
N VAL A 91 -8.39 -4.85 10.37
CA VAL A 91 -7.07 -5.10 9.78
C VAL A 91 -6.65 -6.56 9.95
N LEU A 92 -5.78 -7.02 9.06
CA LEU A 92 -5.14 -8.33 9.21
C LEU A 92 -4.14 -8.32 10.37
N PRO A 93 -3.91 -9.47 11.03
CA PRO A 93 -2.96 -9.58 12.12
C PRO A 93 -1.53 -9.24 11.68
N LEU A 94 -0.71 -8.69 12.60
CA LEU A 94 0.70 -8.36 12.34
C LEU A 94 1.53 -9.54 11.85
N THR A 95 1.14 -10.74 12.23
CA THR A 95 1.79 -12.01 11.87
C THR A 95 1.25 -12.62 10.59
N PHE A 96 0.29 -11.97 9.92
CA PHE A 96 -0.27 -12.48 8.68
C PHE A 96 0.80 -12.58 7.59
N LYS A 97 0.92 -13.77 7.01
CA LYS A 97 1.91 -14.08 5.98
C LYS A 97 1.23 -14.61 4.73
N ASN A 98 0.92 -13.73 3.81
CA ASN A 98 0.30 -14.06 2.53
C ASN A 98 1.17 -14.99 1.67
N HIS A 99 2.50 -14.88 1.81
CA HIS A 99 3.43 -15.69 1.03
C HIS A 99 3.29 -17.19 1.31
N ASP A 100 2.78 -17.60 2.47
CA ASP A 100 2.52 -19.02 2.76
C ASP A 100 1.42 -19.61 1.88
N GLN A 101 0.54 -18.80 1.31
CA GLN A 101 -0.55 -19.19 0.41
C GLN A 101 -0.13 -19.21 -1.06
N VAL A 102 0.97 -18.57 -1.40
CA VAL A 102 1.47 -18.47 -2.78
C VAL A 102 2.48 -19.58 -3.04
N LYS A 103 2.23 -20.39 -4.06
CA LYS A 103 3.09 -21.52 -4.43
C LYS A 103 3.63 -21.34 -5.83
N MET A 104 4.84 -21.84 -6.08
CA MET A 104 5.33 -22.01 -7.44
C MET A 104 4.47 -23.03 -8.15
N ASP A 105 3.74 -22.62 -9.17
CA ASP A 105 2.81 -23.44 -9.97
C ASP A 105 3.36 -23.70 -11.40
N PHE A 106 4.66 -23.59 -11.57
CA PHE A 106 5.35 -23.71 -12.84
C PHE A 106 6.61 -24.57 -12.72
N GLU A 107 6.98 -25.20 -13.82
CA GLU A 107 8.23 -25.96 -13.94
C GLU A 107 9.35 -25.04 -14.40
N TYR A 108 10.51 -25.10 -13.77
CA TYR A 108 11.69 -24.28 -14.08
C TYR A 108 12.96 -25.09 -14.36
N GLU A 109 12.98 -26.37 -13.99
CA GLU A 109 14.14 -27.24 -14.17
C GLU A 109 14.55 -27.36 -15.64
N GLY A 110 15.81 -27.10 -15.92
CA GLY A 110 16.35 -27.11 -17.29
C GLY A 110 15.95 -25.92 -18.17
N LYS A 111 15.26 -24.91 -17.62
CA LYS A 111 14.87 -23.67 -18.32
C LYS A 111 15.78 -22.51 -17.97
N SER A 112 15.92 -21.60 -18.94
CA SER A 112 16.66 -20.33 -18.80
C SER A 112 15.68 -19.18 -18.55
N PHE A 113 15.89 -18.41 -17.50
CA PHE A 113 15.09 -17.20 -17.30
C PHE A 113 15.18 -16.25 -18.52
N ILE A 114 16.38 -16.10 -19.10
CA ILE A 114 16.60 -15.23 -20.24
C ILE A 114 15.81 -15.68 -21.47
N ASN A 115 15.79 -16.96 -21.77
CA ASN A 115 15.14 -17.49 -22.97
C ASN A 115 13.66 -17.83 -22.73
N ASP A 116 13.35 -18.49 -21.60
CA ASP A 116 12.04 -19.10 -21.34
C ASP A 116 11.16 -18.24 -20.42
N GLY A 117 11.73 -17.23 -19.76
CA GLY A 117 11.00 -16.38 -18.81
C GLY A 117 10.89 -16.96 -17.40
N VAL A 118 11.40 -18.15 -17.22
CA VAL A 118 11.47 -18.85 -15.94
C VAL A 118 12.75 -19.67 -15.89
N GLY A 119 13.41 -19.71 -14.74
CA GLY A 119 14.62 -20.50 -14.60
C GLY A 119 15.36 -20.25 -13.29
N GLU A 120 16.20 -21.21 -12.93
CA GLU A 120 17.08 -21.11 -11.78
C GLU A 120 18.28 -20.22 -12.09
N VAL A 121 18.70 -19.43 -11.09
CA VAL A 121 19.80 -18.47 -11.25
C VAL A 121 20.72 -18.49 -10.03
N GLU A 122 21.97 -18.05 -10.24
CA GLU A 122 22.93 -17.77 -9.19
C GLU A 122 22.93 -16.27 -8.86
N LEU A 123 22.99 -15.91 -7.58
CA LEU A 123 23.19 -14.52 -7.16
C LEU A 123 24.62 -14.10 -7.50
N VAL A 124 24.74 -13.00 -8.25
CA VAL A 124 26.04 -12.32 -8.46
C VAL A 124 26.26 -11.24 -7.40
N ARG A 125 25.24 -10.40 -7.18
CA ARG A 125 25.22 -9.40 -6.11
C ARG A 125 23.83 -8.83 -5.88
N SER A 126 23.49 -8.51 -4.65
CA SER A 126 22.39 -7.60 -4.33
C SER A 126 22.81 -6.15 -4.62
N THR A 127 21.91 -5.35 -5.16
CA THR A 127 22.20 -3.94 -5.51
C THR A 127 21.40 -3.01 -4.62
N ASP A 128 20.10 -3.27 -4.47
CA ASP A 128 19.18 -2.50 -3.64
C ASP A 128 18.07 -3.43 -3.10
N GLY A 129 17.10 -2.89 -2.39
CA GLY A 129 16.00 -3.68 -1.83
C GLY A 129 15.14 -4.40 -2.87
N ASP A 130 15.10 -3.90 -4.10
CA ASP A 130 14.29 -4.44 -5.20
C ASP A 130 15.07 -4.68 -6.50
N THR A 131 16.38 -4.66 -6.41
CA THR A 131 17.24 -4.85 -7.58
C THR A 131 18.44 -5.73 -7.21
N ALA A 132 18.69 -6.76 -8.02
CA ALA A 132 19.86 -7.62 -7.87
C ALA A 132 20.41 -8.03 -9.24
N ARG A 133 21.66 -8.50 -9.24
CA ARG A 133 22.31 -9.06 -10.41
C ARG A 133 22.42 -10.56 -10.26
N PHE A 134 21.98 -11.27 -11.28
CA PHE A 134 21.98 -12.73 -11.34
C PHE A 134 22.78 -13.26 -12.53
N LYS A 135 23.08 -14.55 -12.46
CA LYS A 135 23.64 -15.33 -13.56
C LYS A 135 22.66 -16.49 -13.86
N ASP A 136 22.21 -16.55 -15.09
CA ASP A 136 21.39 -17.64 -15.58
C ASP A 136 22.21 -18.94 -15.62
N ILE A 137 21.73 -19.99 -14.98
CA ILE A 137 22.48 -21.25 -14.84
C ILE A 137 22.64 -21.95 -16.20
N ILE A 138 21.66 -21.85 -17.09
CA ILE A 138 21.64 -22.54 -18.38
C ILE A 138 22.53 -21.81 -19.40
N THR A 139 22.35 -20.49 -19.51
CA THR A 139 23.10 -19.70 -20.51
C THR A 139 24.46 -19.24 -20.03
N GLY A 140 24.68 -19.14 -18.70
CA GLY A 140 25.87 -18.57 -18.08
C GLY A 140 25.93 -17.03 -18.18
N GLU A 141 24.92 -16.40 -18.78
CA GLU A 141 24.85 -14.94 -18.95
C GLU A 141 24.48 -14.25 -17.64
N THR A 142 25.08 -13.06 -17.40
CA THR A 142 24.78 -12.25 -16.23
C THR A 142 23.94 -11.03 -16.59
N PHE A 143 22.92 -10.76 -15.77
CA PHE A 143 21.98 -9.66 -16.02
C PHE A 143 21.53 -9.01 -14.70
N SER A 144 20.97 -7.80 -14.82
CA SER A 144 20.31 -7.12 -13.70
C SER A 144 18.81 -7.35 -13.78
N LEU A 145 18.19 -7.60 -12.63
CA LEU A 145 16.75 -7.76 -12.47
C LEU A 145 16.21 -6.68 -11.55
N ARG A 146 15.14 -6.00 -11.99
CA ARG A 146 14.25 -5.19 -11.16
C ARG A 146 13.09 -6.09 -10.73
N PHE A 147 12.82 -6.15 -9.44
CA PHE A 147 11.77 -7.01 -8.89
C PHE A 147 10.40 -6.44 -9.22
N LEU A 148 9.54 -7.25 -9.83
CA LEU A 148 8.20 -6.84 -10.22
C LEU A 148 7.31 -6.54 -9.02
N GLY A 149 6.50 -5.51 -9.16
CA GLY A 149 5.42 -5.19 -8.25
C GLY A 149 5.83 -4.53 -6.94
N ILE A 150 7.11 -4.19 -6.77
CA ILE A 150 7.63 -3.50 -5.59
C ILE A 150 8.49 -2.29 -5.97
N ASP A 151 8.60 -1.36 -5.02
CA ASP A 151 9.44 -0.17 -5.10
C ASP A 151 9.92 0.16 -3.69
N THR A 152 11.14 -0.27 -3.36
CA THR A 152 11.72 -0.04 -2.04
C THR A 152 12.37 1.33 -1.94
N PRO A 153 12.51 1.93 -0.74
CA PRO A 153 13.30 3.12 -0.57
C PRO A 153 14.74 2.91 -1.04
N GLU A 154 15.31 3.92 -1.68
CA GLU A 154 16.65 3.87 -2.26
C GLU A 154 17.74 3.79 -1.19
N SER A 155 18.76 2.96 -1.43
CA SER A 155 19.90 2.79 -0.52
C SER A 155 21.25 3.19 -1.11
N THR A 156 21.30 3.47 -2.41
CA THR A 156 22.55 3.68 -3.16
C THR A 156 22.83 5.16 -3.45
N ILE A 157 22.31 5.71 -4.55
CA ILE A 157 22.59 7.09 -4.98
C ILE A 157 21.84 8.08 -4.11
N GLN A 158 20.53 7.90 -3.97
CA GLN A 158 19.71 8.59 -3.01
C GLN A 158 19.56 7.68 -1.78
N LYS A 159 19.75 8.23 -0.61
CA LYS A 159 19.63 7.48 0.64
C LYS A 159 18.30 7.87 1.29
N ASP A 160 17.34 6.99 1.22
CA ASP A 160 16.03 7.20 1.82
C ASP A 160 15.91 6.46 3.16
N PRO A 161 15.09 6.97 4.11
CA PRO A 161 14.77 6.22 5.32
C PRO A 161 14.30 4.81 4.98
N TRP A 162 14.75 3.81 5.74
CA TRP A 162 14.50 2.39 5.53
C TRP A 162 15.15 1.75 4.28
N GLY A 163 15.79 2.53 3.38
CA GLY A 163 16.44 2.00 2.19
C GLY A 163 17.53 0.98 2.51
N LYS A 164 18.43 1.34 3.47
CA LYS A 164 19.46 0.39 3.91
C LYS A 164 18.88 -0.88 4.51
N ALA A 165 17.83 -0.77 5.33
CA ALA A 165 17.19 -1.91 5.97
C ALA A 165 16.49 -2.83 4.95
N ALA A 166 15.82 -2.26 3.93
CA ALA A 166 15.23 -2.99 2.82
C ALA A 166 16.30 -3.73 2.00
N SER A 167 17.39 -3.03 1.65
CA SER A 167 18.52 -3.62 0.92
C SER A 167 19.20 -4.75 1.72
N ASP A 168 19.44 -4.55 3.00
CA ASP A 168 20.01 -5.58 3.89
C ASP A 168 19.08 -6.78 4.05
N TYR A 169 17.76 -6.57 4.07
CA TYR A 169 16.77 -7.66 4.12
C TYR A 169 16.84 -8.51 2.87
N THR A 170 16.73 -7.89 1.70
CA THR A 170 16.80 -8.56 0.41
C THR A 170 18.12 -9.31 0.24
N LYS A 171 19.22 -8.64 0.56
CA LYS A 171 20.58 -9.23 0.51
C LYS A 171 20.67 -10.50 1.35
N ARG A 172 20.24 -10.45 2.62
CA ARG A 172 20.27 -11.64 3.50
C ARG A 172 19.43 -12.79 2.96
N LYS A 173 18.24 -12.50 2.39
CA LYS A 173 17.39 -13.52 1.79
C LYS A 173 18.08 -14.21 0.61
N LEU A 174 18.67 -13.43 -0.28
CA LEU A 174 19.34 -13.96 -1.47
C LEU A 174 20.64 -14.69 -1.16
N GLU A 175 21.47 -14.16 -0.23
CA GLU A 175 22.76 -14.77 0.14
C GLU A 175 22.59 -16.09 0.93
N ASN A 176 21.49 -16.26 1.66
CA ASN A 176 21.19 -17.49 2.40
C ASN A 176 20.34 -18.50 1.62
N ALA A 177 19.94 -18.17 0.40
CA ALA A 177 19.13 -19.02 -0.44
C ALA A 177 19.87 -20.28 -0.86
N LYS A 178 19.20 -21.43 -0.82
CA LYS A 178 19.66 -22.67 -1.43
C LYS A 178 19.33 -22.69 -2.92
N THR A 179 18.16 -22.15 -3.26
CA THR A 179 17.66 -22.09 -4.62
C THR A 179 17.03 -20.72 -4.86
N ILE A 180 17.39 -20.08 -5.98
CA ILE A 180 16.76 -18.87 -6.46
C ILE A 180 16.18 -19.15 -7.85
N VAL A 181 14.87 -18.98 -7.98
CA VAL A 181 14.17 -19.12 -9.26
C VAL A 181 13.55 -17.77 -9.63
N LEU A 182 13.70 -17.39 -10.88
CA LEU A 182 13.08 -16.19 -11.43
C LEU A 182 11.90 -16.56 -12.31
N GLU A 183 10.87 -15.72 -12.27
CA GLU A 183 9.67 -15.83 -13.09
C GLU A 183 9.34 -14.47 -13.70
N ALA A 184 9.26 -14.41 -15.02
CA ALA A 184 8.82 -13.21 -15.74
C ALA A 184 7.30 -13.23 -15.95
N GLU A 185 6.69 -12.05 -15.87
CA GLU A 185 5.29 -11.84 -16.24
C GLU A 185 5.18 -10.54 -17.07
N GLY A 186 4.51 -10.61 -18.21
CA GLY A 186 4.36 -9.44 -19.09
C GLY A 186 5.65 -8.99 -19.78
N ALA A 187 6.00 -7.71 -19.65
CA ALA A 187 7.22 -7.18 -20.25
C ALA A 187 8.48 -7.79 -19.63
N ARG A 188 9.41 -8.21 -20.49
CA ARG A 188 10.64 -8.89 -20.06
C ARG A 188 11.71 -7.93 -19.54
N THR A 189 11.73 -6.71 -20.06
CA THR A 189 12.72 -5.69 -19.73
C THR A 189 12.06 -4.32 -19.62
N GLU A 190 12.66 -3.46 -18.83
CA GLU A 190 12.31 -2.04 -18.77
C GLU A 190 13.20 -1.17 -19.68
N ASN A 191 12.91 0.15 -19.73
CA ASN A 191 13.60 1.11 -20.60
C ASN A 191 15.11 1.25 -20.33
N TYR A 192 15.57 0.86 -19.14
CA TYR A 192 17.00 0.90 -18.75
C TYR A 192 17.72 -0.42 -19.01
N GLY A 193 17.06 -1.39 -19.65
CA GLY A 193 17.65 -2.68 -20.03
C GLY A 193 17.78 -3.69 -18.89
N ARG A 194 17.20 -3.42 -17.72
CA ARG A 194 17.06 -4.43 -16.66
C ARG A 194 15.93 -5.39 -17.00
N TYR A 195 16.10 -6.66 -16.70
CA TYR A 195 15.01 -7.62 -16.74
C TYR A 195 13.99 -7.34 -15.63
N LEU A 196 12.75 -7.75 -15.85
CA LEU A 196 11.66 -7.66 -14.89
C LEU A 196 11.24 -9.07 -14.47
N GLY A 197 11.07 -9.31 -13.17
CA GLY A 197 10.66 -10.63 -12.71
C GLY A 197 10.29 -10.70 -11.23
N PHE A 198 9.60 -11.77 -10.91
CA PHE A 198 9.40 -12.24 -9.56
C PHE A 198 10.59 -13.10 -9.14
N VAL A 199 10.94 -13.02 -7.86
CA VAL A 199 12.09 -13.72 -7.28
C VAL A 199 11.57 -14.71 -6.24
N TRP A 200 11.82 -15.97 -6.47
CA TRP A 200 11.48 -17.06 -5.56
C TRP A 200 12.74 -17.54 -4.85
N VAL A 201 12.72 -17.50 -3.54
CA VAL A 201 13.82 -17.94 -2.68
C VAL A 201 13.35 -19.15 -1.89
N ASP A 202 13.96 -20.30 -2.13
CA ASP A 202 13.60 -21.56 -1.47
C ASP A 202 12.09 -21.87 -1.56
N GLY A 203 11.48 -21.55 -2.71
CA GLY A 203 10.05 -21.75 -2.97
C GLY A 203 9.11 -20.68 -2.42
N VAL A 204 9.64 -19.59 -1.86
CA VAL A 204 8.85 -18.46 -1.31
C VAL A 204 9.04 -17.23 -2.16
N LEU A 205 7.94 -16.52 -2.45
CA LEU A 205 7.94 -15.29 -3.25
C LEU A 205 8.52 -14.12 -2.44
N LEU A 206 9.79 -13.78 -2.69
CA LEU A 206 10.52 -12.73 -1.98
C LEU A 206 9.90 -11.34 -2.17
N ASN A 207 9.40 -11.02 -3.37
CA ASN A 207 8.73 -9.75 -3.64
C ASN A 207 7.57 -9.51 -2.65
N LEU A 208 6.77 -10.54 -2.40
CA LEU A 208 5.64 -10.46 -1.46
C LEU A 208 6.12 -10.30 -0.01
N GLN A 209 7.17 -11.05 0.38
CA GLN A 209 7.76 -10.92 1.72
C GLN A 209 8.29 -9.50 1.99
N ILE A 210 8.84 -8.82 0.98
CA ILE A 210 9.33 -7.43 1.12
C ILE A 210 8.18 -6.48 1.46
N ILE A 211 6.98 -6.67 0.86
CA ILE A 211 5.79 -5.88 1.19
C ILE A 211 5.28 -6.22 2.59
N GLU A 212 5.18 -7.51 2.94
CA GLU A 212 4.74 -7.97 4.26
C GLU A 212 5.61 -7.43 5.40
N GLU A 213 6.90 -7.25 5.12
CA GLU A 213 7.85 -6.61 6.04
C GLU A 213 7.79 -5.08 6.00
N ALA A 214 6.83 -4.51 5.26
CA ALA A 214 6.62 -3.07 5.16
C ALA A 214 7.83 -2.28 4.61
N TYR A 215 8.63 -2.89 3.74
CA TYR A 215 9.72 -2.21 3.03
C TYR A 215 9.29 -1.62 1.68
N SER A 216 8.10 -1.96 1.21
CA SER A 216 7.52 -1.45 -0.04
C SER A 216 6.00 -1.50 0.01
N ASN A 217 5.35 -0.64 -0.78
CA ASN A 217 3.96 -0.84 -1.18
C ASN A 217 3.91 -1.74 -2.42
N SER A 218 2.70 -2.18 -2.79
CA SER A 218 2.48 -2.85 -4.07
C SER A 218 2.36 -1.82 -5.19
N THR A 219 3.08 -2.06 -6.29
CA THR A 219 2.92 -1.34 -7.57
C THR A 219 2.26 -2.22 -8.63
N LEU A 220 1.82 -3.42 -8.25
CA LEU A 220 1.30 -4.44 -9.15
C LEU A 220 -0.20 -4.23 -9.39
N SER A 221 -0.59 -3.95 -10.65
CA SER A 221 -1.99 -3.71 -11.00
C SER A 221 -2.67 -4.88 -11.72
N LYS A 222 -1.90 -5.71 -12.43
CA LYS A 222 -2.41 -6.85 -13.20
C LYS A 222 -1.38 -7.97 -13.15
N SER A 223 -1.68 -9.00 -12.38
CA SER A 223 -0.86 -10.20 -12.23
C SER A 223 -1.68 -11.26 -11.52
N LYS A 224 -1.31 -12.52 -11.66
CA LYS A 224 -1.87 -13.60 -10.85
C LYS A 224 -1.60 -13.42 -9.34
N TYR A 225 -0.65 -12.56 -8.97
CA TYR A 225 -0.30 -12.24 -7.58
C TYR A 225 -0.92 -10.94 -7.05
N SER A 226 -1.68 -10.19 -7.87
CA SER A 226 -2.18 -8.86 -7.51
C SER A 226 -2.98 -8.83 -6.21
N GLU A 227 -3.81 -9.84 -5.95
CA GLU A 227 -4.61 -9.91 -4.74
C GLU A 227 -3.73 -10.03 -3.49
N TYR A 228 -2.75 -10.96 -3.51
CA TYR A 228 -1.83 -11.16 -2.39
C TYR A 228 -0.99 -9.91 -2.09
N PHE A 229 -0.51 -9.24 -3.14
CA PHE A 229 0.25 -8.01 -3.03
C PHE A 229 -0.59 -6.86 -2.47
N SER A 230 -1.84 -6.73 -2.92
CA SER A 230 -2.77 -5.72 -2.41
C SER A 230 -3.08 -5.92 -0.94
N LEU A 231 -3.37 -7.14 -0.52
CA LEU A 231 -3.63 -7.49 0.88
C LEU A 231 -2.41 -7.22 1.76
N ALA A 232 -1.21 -7.64 1.32
CA ALA A 232 0.03 -7.39 2.05
C ALA A 232 0.34 -5.90 2.17
N SER A 233 0.12 -5.13 1.10
CA SER A 233 0.31 -3.68 1.09
C SER A 233 -0.68 -2.97 2.02
N ALA A 234 -1.95 -3.32 1.98
CA ALA A 234 -2.97 -2.79 2.87
C ALA A 234 -2.63 -3.06 4.34
N HIS A 235 -2.22 -4.30 4.65
CA HIS A 235 -1.77 -4.67 5.98
C HIS A 235 -0.54 -3.89 6.43
N ALA A 236 0.50 -3.79 5.59
CA ALA A 236 1.71 -3.04 5.91
C ALA A 236 1.41 -1.55 6.17
N GLN A 237 0.54 -0.96 5.36
CA GLN A 237 0.07 0.42 5.55
C GLN A 237 -0.72 0.58 6.85
N ALA A 238 -1.62 -0.36 7.15
CA ALA A 238 -2.43 -0.35 8.37
C ALA A 238 -1.59 -0.34 9.65
N THR A 239 -0.48 -1.09 9.63
CA THR A 239 0.41 -1.19 10.79
C THR A 239 1.31 0.01 10.96
N GLY A 240 1.42 0.89 9.96
CA GLY A 240 2.26 2.09 9.99
C GLY A 240 3.75 1.81 10.15
N ARG A 241 4.19 0.55 9.94
CA ARG A 241 5.59 0.15 10.12
C ARG A 241 6.48 0.67 9.00
N ARG A 242 7.74 0.88 9.31
CA ARG A 242 8.86 1.18 8.41
C ARG A 242 8.49 2.22 7.34
N PHE A 243 8.45 1.83 6.06
CA PHE A 243 8.12 2.71 4.94
C PHE A 243 6.80 3.48 5.12
N PHE A 244 5.86 2.95 5.89
CA PHE A 244 4.54 3.53 6.09
C PHE A 244 4.42 4.49 7.29
N GLY A 245 5.49 5.10 7.73
CA GLY A 245 5.47 6.21 8.69
C GLY A 245 6.30 6.00 9.96
N GLU A 246 6.89 4.84 10.16
CA GLU A 246 7.80 4.59 11.27
C GLU A 246 9.13 5.34 11.06
N ILE A 247 9.66 5.93 12.13
CA ILE A 247 10.96 6.61 12.10
C ILE A 247 12.07 5.56 12.00
N ASP A 248 12.89 5.65 10.94
CA ASP A 248 14.06 4.77 10.78
C ASP A 248 15.16 5.12 11.80
N PRO A 249 15.47 4.24 12.76
CA PRO A 249 16.52 4.49 13.74
C PRO A 249 17.92 4.49 13.12
N GLY A 250 18.10 3.90 11.95
CA GLY A 250 19.35 3.83 11.18
C GLY A 250 19.59 5.03 10.27
N TYR A 251 18.68 6.03 10.26
CA TYR A 251 18.77 7.19 9.36
C TYR A 251 18.93 8.50 10.12
N ASP A 252 19.81 9.38 9.63
CA ASP A 252 19.96 10.75 10.11
C ASP A 252 19.15 11.70 9.23
N TYR A 253 17.97 12.11 9.71
CA TYR A 253 17.04 12.97 8.97
C TYR A 253 17.57 14.38 8.72
N ASN A 254 18.55 14.86 9.52
CA ASN A 254 19.15 16.17 9.33
C ASN A 254 20.19 16.14 8.21
N ARG A 255 21.00 15.10 8.17
CA ARG A 255 22.07 14.91 7.19
C ARG A 255 21.59 14.20 5.93
N LYS A 256 20.42 13.56 5.98
CA LYS A 256 19.86 12.72 4.92
C LYS A 256 20.80 11.58 4.50
N GLU A 257 21.32 10.86 5.49
CA GLU A 257 22.24 9.74 5.29
C GLU A 257 22.02 8.63 6.33
N PHE A 258 22.53 7.44 6.04
CA PHE A 258 22.54 6.34 7.01
C PHE A 258 23.57 6.61 8.11
N LYS A 259 23.23 6.22 9.34
CA LYS A 259 24.09 6.30 10.53
C LYS A 259 25.19 5.26 10.52
#